data_f50fefa0f4a2843fb90b4a4f34148810
#
_entry.id   f50fefa0f4a2843fb90b4a4f34148810
#
_cell.length_a   1.000
_cell.length_b   1.000
_cell.length_c   1.000
_cell.angle_alpha   90.00
_cell.angle_beta   90.00
_cell.angle_gamma   90.00
#
_symmetry.space_group_name_H-M   'P 1'
#
loop_
_entity.id
_entity.type
_entity.pdbx_description
1 polymer ?
#
loop_
_entity_poly.entity_id
_entity_poly.type
_entity_poly.pdbx_seq_one_letter_code
_entity_poly.pdbx_strand_id
1 'polypeptide(L)'
;MDIQKHLRDASDRIGDVLSVPIDRVRDRLASPPIKTPFGKINMEGDLPARDDLPKLFDELDFQMGVQAYLWALPLVSFAEWQNQHETVFGATSTDIVVYSSYRDKLGLLTANATTPYILNFIDLSRTGPMVVELPPGPTAGGVCDFWQREIGIIGEMGPDQGNGGKHLVVPPGREAPDVSGYFIMHSTMMNVMIGFRSLIPDPEKSKALIDAVKLYPYDKRDIPSTTRVLSPDGRPWSGMQPRGLRYWERLHAIYQTEPVEERDRFFLAMLRQLGIEKGKPFAPDKRQVKLLTAAAEAGELINKANTFDKRFAGSRYWPDRHWDLAIVLSHSSQRADNYDEYLERAAWFYEAVTFSEAMKSQTPGLGQAYLGAYTDGDGDWLDGAKNYRLHVSANPPAKLFWSATVYDTDTRCLINNDQQRGDRSSRDQLMLNEDGSVDLFFGPTTPEGKEDNWVQTIPGKHWFSYFRLYGPLDPYFDKSWKLDDITAVVSE
;
A
#
# COMPACT_ATOMS: atom_id res chain seq x y z
N MET A 1 44.07 25.28 72.61
CA MET A 1 43.34 24.41 71.71
C MET A 1 44.08 24.47 70.41
N ASP A 2 44.74 23.38 70.07
CA ASP A 2 45.89 23.38 69.14
C ASP A 2 45.39 23.30 67.67
N ILE A 3 45.36 24.42 67.00
CA ILE A 3 44.94 24.60 65.59
C ILE A 3 45.89 23.88 64.64
N GLN A 4 47.15 23.70 65.00
CA GLN A 4 48.12 22.95 64.18
C GLN A 4 47.84 21.45 64.14
N LYS A 5 47.22 20.86 65.18
CA LYS A 5 46.79 19.44 65.17
C LYS A 5 45.62 19.20 64.26
N HIS A 6 44.68 20.17 64.19
CA HIS A 6 43.50 20.08 63.27
C HIS A 6 43.91 20.25 61.82
N LEU A 7 44.93 21.03 61.54
CA LEU A 7 45.41 21.22 60.12
C LEU A 7 46.23 20.01 59.65
N ARG A 8 46.97 19.29 60.57
CA ARG A 8 47.58 18.04 60.19
C ARG A 8 46.59 16.90 59.97
N ASP A 9 45.62 16.77 60.84
CA ASP A 9 44.56 15.78 60.69
C ASP A 9 43.73 16.00 59.42
N ALA A 10 43.55 17.25 58.98
CA ALA A 10 42.89 17.57 57.70
C ALA A 10 43.79 17.28 56.50
N SER A 11 45.12 17.55 56.61
CA SER A 11 46.09 17.28 55.53
C SER A 11 46.25 15.76 55.30
N ASP A 12 46.32 14.98 56.38
CA ASP A 12 46.41 13.51 56.31
C ASP A 12 45.14 12.87 55.72
N ARG A 13 43.96 13.44 55.98
CA ARG A 13 42.68 13.01 55.35
C ARG A 13 42.62 13.38 53.88
N ILE A 14 43.18 14.52 53.47
CA ILE A 14 43.26 14.89 52.07
C ILE A 14 44.31 14.05 51.32
N GLY A 15 45.42 13.68 51.97
CA GLY A 15 46.44 12.78 51.44
C GLY A 15 45.91 11.37 51.19
N ASP A 16 45.08 10.85 52.10
CA ASP A 16 44.44 9.52 51.96
C ASP A 16 43.39 9.49 50.87
N VAL A 17 42.71 10.60 50.57
CA VAL A 17 41.75 10.69 49.46
C VAL A 17 42.47 10.79 48.09
N LEU A 18 43.72 11.36 48.05
CA LEU A 18 44.49 11.47 46.80
C LEU A 18 45.34 10.20 46.52
N SER A 19 45.47 9.25 47.46
CA SER A 19 46.22 8.02 47.27
C SER A 19 45.40 6.80 46.87
N VAL A 20 44.11 6.98 46.61
CA VAL A 20 43.28 5.91 46.01
C VAL A 20 43.74 5.70 44.57
N PRO A 21 44.27 4.50 44.22
CA PRO A 21 44.65 4.23 42.84
C PRO A 21 43.47 4.54 41.88
N ILE A 22 43.78 5.22 40.77
CA ILE A 22 42.78 5.59 39.74
C ILE A 22 41.96 4.37 39.34
N ASP A 23 42.54 3.19 39.33
CA ASP A 23 41.83 1.92 39.03
C ASP A 23 40.77 1.57 40.08
N ARG A 24 40.97 1.86 41.37
CA ARG A 24 39.94 1.66 42.42
C ARG A 24 38.82 2.71 42.38
N VAL A 25 39.09 3.90 41.85
CA VAL A 25 38.07 4.91 41.61
C VAL A 25 37.25 4.54 40.38
N ARG A 26 37.87 3.98 39.33
CA ARG A 26 37.18 3.41 38.17
C ARG A 26 36.27 2.24 38.57
N ASP A 27 36.73 1.30 39.39
CA ASP A 27 35.91 0.18 39.86
C ASP A 27 34.74 0.60 40.77
N ARG A 28 34.84 1.74 41.46
CA ARG A 28 33.72 2.32 42.25
C ARG A 28 32.70 3.10 41.41
N LEU A 29 33.04 3.48 40.18
CA LEU A 29 32.15 4.18 39.23
C LEU A 29 31.55 3.24 38.19
N ALA A 30 31.86 1.95 38.19
CA ALA A 30 31.29 0.96 37.32
C ALA A 30 29.84 0.67 37.74
N SER A 31 28.91 1.39 37.09
CA SER A 31 27.49 1.07 37.20
C SER A 31 27.21 -0.29 36.55
N PRO A 32 26.25 -1.08 37.10
CA PRO A 32 25.89 -2.35 36.49
C PRO A 32 25.39 -2.12 35.06
N PRO A 33 25.68 -3.02 34.11
CA PRO A 33 25.24 -2.92 32.77
C PRO A 33 23.71 -2.90 32.68
N ILE A 34 23.17 -2.08 31.74
CA ILE A 34 21.75 -1.98 31.47
C ILE A 34 21.35 -3.05 30.45
N LYS A 35 20.31 -3.82 30.75
CA LYS A 35 19.69 -4.75 29.81
C LYS A 35 18.66 -3.99 28.97
N THR A 36 18.80 -4.05 27.67
CA THR A 36 17.86 -3.47 26.70
C THR A 36 17.32 -4.56 25.78
N PRO A 37 16.21 -4.35 25.05
CA PRO A 37 15.72 -5.28 24.03
C PRO A 37 16.77 -5.63 22.96
N PHE A 38 17.70 -4.73 22.67
CA PHE A 38 18.76 -4.88 21.68
C PHE A 38 20.11 -5.29 22.28
N GLY A 39 20.12 -5.75 23.53
CA GLY A 39 21.29 -6.34 24.18
C GLY A 39 21.72 -5.62 25.47
N LYS A 40 22.90 -6.01 25.96
CA LYS A 40 23.49 -5.48 27.18
C LYS A 40 24.38 -4.28 26.82
N ILE A 41 24.19 -3.16 27.52
CA ILE A 41 24.99 -1.93 27.40
C ILE A 41 25.82 -1.78 28.69
N ASN A 42 27.12 -1.77 28.53
CA ASN A 42 28.04 -1.50 29.65
C ASN A 42 28.04 -0.01 29.96
N MET A 43 28.31 0.32 31.23
CA MET A 43 28.30 1.67 31.73
C MET A 43 29.69 2.10 32.22
N GLU A 44 30.04 3.35 31.95
CA GLU A 44 31.18 4.06 32.56
C GLU A 44 30.62 5.17 33.46
N GLY A 45 30.41 4.87 34.74
CA GLY A 45 29.68 5.75 35.62
C GLY A 45 28.19 5.82 35.23
N ASP A 46 27.72 6.99 34.94
CA ASP A 46 26.34 7.29 34.48
C ASP A 46 26.20 7.38 32.93
N LEU A 47 27.29 7.13 32.20
CA LEU A 47 27.32 7.17 30.74
C LEU A 47 27.45 5.76 30.14
N PRO A 48 26.91 5.50 28.95
CA PRO A 48 27.20 4.28 28.19
C PRO A 48 28.71 4.19 27.89
N ALA A 49 29.28 2.99 28.03
CA ALA A 49 30.66 2.75 27.67
C ALA A 49 30.92 3.09 26.20
N ARG A 50 32.07 3.70 25.91
CA ARG A 50 32.40 4.19 24.53
C ARG A 50 32.32 3.09 23.48
N ASP A 51 32.70 1.85 23.84
CA ASP A 51 32.67 0.69 22.96
C ASP A 51 31.23 0.23 22.62
N ASP A 52 30.24 0.63 23.43
CA ASP A 52 28.82 0.30 23.19
C ASP A 52 28.04 1.43 22.50
N LEU A 53 28.63 2.64 22.34
CA LEU A 53 27.97 3.73 21.61
C LEU A 53 27.57 3.38 20.17
N PRO A 54 28.39 2.66 19.36
CA PRO A 54 27.99 2.23 18.03
C PRO A 54 26.71 1.38 18.02
N LYS A 55 26.50 0.51 19.01
CA LYS A 55 25.29 -0.31 19.11
C LYS A 55 24.04 0.54 19.33
N LEU A 56 24.15 1.59 20.16
CA LEU A 56 23.04 2.51 20.43
C LEU A 56 22.68 3.32 19.18
N PHE A 57 23.69 3.76 18.42
CA PHE A 57 23.47 4.49 17.17
C PHE A 57 22.93 3.57 16.06
N ASP A 58 23.42 2.33 15.96
CA ASP A 58 22.92 1.34 15.01
C ASP A 58 21.44 1.03 15.29
N GLU A 59 21.06 0.87 16.55
CA GLU A 59 19.68 0.63 16.95
C GLU A 59 18.78 1.84 16.63
N LEU A 60 19.22 3.07 16.95
CA LEU A 60 18.48 4.28 16.64
C LEU A 60 18.24 4.41 15.14
N ASP A 61 19.28 4.22 14.32
CA ASP A 61 19.19 4.30 12.86
C ASP A 61 18.28 3.19 12.31
N PHE A 62 18.35 1.97 12.88
CA PHE A 62 17.48 0.86 12.49
C PHE A 62 16.00 1.16 12.77
N GLN A 63 15.68 1.67 13.95
CA GLN A 63 14.31 2.08 14.31
C GLN A 63 13.81 3.18 13.38
N MET A 64 14.64 4.20 13.09
CA MET A 64 14.30 5.24 12.11
C MET A 64 14.05 4.65 10.71
N GLY A 65 14.86 3.67 10.29
CA GLY A 65 14.68 2.98 9.02
C GLY A 65 13.36 2.25 8.94
N VAL A 66 12.99 1.48 9.97
CA VAL A 66 11.70 0.77 10.01
C VAL A 66 10.52 1.74 9.93
N GLN A 67 10.55 2.84 10.69
CA GLN A 67 9.49 3.85 10.65
C GLN A 67 9.41 4.56 9.30
N ALA A 68 10.56 4.91 8.72
CA ALA A 68 10.64 5.52 7.39
C ALA A 68 10.14 4.58 6.28
N TYR A 69 10.38 3.26 6.41
CA TYR A 69 9.84 2.25 5.49
C TYR A 69 8.31 2.27 5.49
N LEU A 70 7.69 2.18 6.66
CA LEU A 70 6.22 2.17 6.79
C LEU A 70 5.61 3.48 6.28
N TRP A 71 6.23 4.62 6.62
CA TRP A 71 5.78 5.93 6.17
C TRP A 71 5.82 6.07 4.65
N ALA A 72 6.93 5.66 4.01
CA ALA A 72 7.16 5.88 2.59
C ALA A 72 6.46 4.88 1.66
N LEU A 73 5.86 3.83 2.21
CA LEU A 73 5.35 2.68 1.45
C LEU A 73 4.39 3.06 0.31
N PRO A 74 3.37 3.93 0.48
CA PRO A 74 2.50 4.32 -0.63
C PRO A 74 3.24 5.05 -1.75
N LEU A 75 4.20 5.92 -1.40
CA LEU A 75 5.02 6.66 -2.34
C LEU A 75 5.92 5.74 -3.17
N VAL A 76 6.61 4.80 -2.49
CA VAL A 76 7.51 3.83 -3.14
C VAL A 76 6.72 2.85 -4.02
N SER A 77 5.50 2.47 -3.62
CA SER A 77 4.60 1.62 -4.40
C SER A 77 4.28 2.24 -5.76
N PHE A 78 3.81 3.48 -5.79
CA PHE A 78 3.51 4.17 -7.06
C PHE A 78 4.77 4.47 -7.88
N ALA A 79 5.87 4.86 -7.22
CA ALA A 79 7.14 5.09 -7.91
C ALA A 79 7.69 3.82 -8.58
N GLU A 80 7.50 2.63 -7.98
CA GLU A 80 7.88 1.38 -8.62
C GLU A 80 6.94 1.05 -9.78
N TRP A 81 5.65 1.23 -9.61
CA TRP A 81 4.69 0.97 -10.68
C TRP A 81 4.89 1.91 -11.87
N GLN A 82 5.15 3.20 -11.64
CA GLN A 82 5.56 4.14 -12.69
C GLN A 82 6.82 3.66 -13.42
N ASN A 83 7.83 3.22 -12.67
CA ASN A 83 9.05 2.70 -13.25
C ASN A 83 8.80 1.48 -14.17
N GLN A 84 7.87 0.59 -13.79
CA GLN A 84 7.47 -0.54 -14.62
C GLN A 84 6.78 -0.07 -15.91
N HIS A 85 5.92 0.95 -15.84
CA HIS A 85 5.32 1.58 -17.02
C HIS A 85 6.37 2.10 -17.99
N GLU A 86 7.37 2.82 -17.49
CA GLU A 86 8.43 3.41 -18.31
C GLU A 86 9.38 2.33 -18.87
N THR A 87 9.85 1.42 -18.03
CA THR A 87 10.94 0.49 -18.41
C THR A 87 10.47 -0.79 -19.06
N VAL A 88 9.29 -1.31 -18.69
CA VAL A 88 8.75 -2.57 -19.25
C VAL A 88 7.80 -2.30 -20.39
N PHE A 89 6.89 -1.31 -20.25
CA PHE A 89 5.88 -1.03 -21.27
C PHE A 89 6.30 0.07 -22.24
N GLY A 90 7.31 0.87 -21.91
CA GLY A 90 7.76 2.02 -22.72
C GLY A 90 6.74 3.14 -22.75
N ALA A 91 5.93 3.27 -21.68
CA ALA A 91 4.94 4.31 -21.54
C ALA A 91 5.57 5.66 -21.19
N THR A 92 4.99 6.73 -21.69
CA THR A 92 5.33 8.11 -21.37
C THR A 92 4.13 8.80 -20.69
N SER A 93 4.30 10.01 -20.19
CA SER A 93 3.22 10.77 -19.55
C SER A 93 2.00 11.06 -20.47
N THR A 94 2.11 10.79 -21.76
CA THR A 94 1.01 11.01 -22.74
C THR A 94 0.38 9.73 -23.24
N ASP A 95 0.80 8.57 -22.75
CA ASP A 95 0.25 7.26 -23.12
C ASP A 95 -0.77 6.79 -22.08
N ILE A 96 -1.50 5.73 -22.38
CA ILE A 96 -2.29 4.98 -21.42
C ILE A 96 -1.97 3.50 -21.49
N VAL A 97 -2.02 2.80 -20.36
CA VAL A 97 -1.82 1.36 -20.27
C VAL A 97 -3.13 0.69 -19.85
N VAL A 98 -3.54 -0.31 -20.62
CA VAL A 98 -4.79 -1.07 -20.41
C VAL A 98 -4.46 -2.47 -19.92
N TYR A 99 -4.96 -2.83 -18.75
CA TYR A 99 -4.84 -4.15 -18.16
C TYR A 99 -6.18 -4.89 -18.33
N SER A 100 -6.33 -5.63 -19.38
CA SER A 100 -7.60 -6.27 -19.73
C SER A 100 -7.64 -7.75 -19.33
N SER A 101 -6.58 -8.49 -19.60
CA SER A 101 -6.52 -9.93 -19.36
C SER A 101 -6.09 -10.28 -17.92
N TYR A 102 -6.35 -11.52 -17.53
CA TYR A 102 -5.83 -12.08 -16.27
C TYR A 102 -4.29 -11.94 -16.20
N ARG A 103 -3.60 -12.26 -17.29
CA ARG A 103 -2.13 -12.19 -17.36
C ARG A 103 -1.60 -10.76 -17.21
N ASP A 104 -2.28 -9.78 -17.78
CA ASP A 104 -1.89 -8.37 -17.64
C ASP A 104 -1.93 -7.90 -16.19
N LYS A 105 -2.83 -8.47 -15.39
CA LYS A 105 -3.08 -8.09 -14.00
C LYS A 105 -2.21 -8.82 -12.97
N LEU A 106 -1.40 -9.80 -13.38
CA LEU A 106 -0.57 -10.60 -12.44
C LEU A 106 0.49 -9.77 -11.69
N GLY A 107 0.84 -8.59 -12.16
CA GLY A 107 1.71 -7.66 -11.45
C GLY A 107 0.97 -6.61 -10.63
N LEU A 108 -0.36 -6.54 -10.70
CA LEU A 108 -1.16 -5.52 -10.05
C LEU A 108 -1.63 -5.98 -8.67
N LEU A 109 -1.33 -5.19 -7.64
CA LEU A 109 -1.74 -5.48 -6.26
C LEU A 109 -3.27 -5.53 -6.14
N THR A 110 -3.77 -6.60 -5.57
CA THR A 110 -5.19 -6.93 -5.33
C THR A 110 -6.14 -6.51 -6.45
N ALA A 111 -5.72 -6.78 -7.69
CA ALA A 111 -6.52 -6.47 -8.86
C ALA A 111 -7.90 -7.16 -8.79
N ASN A 112 -8.89 -6.45 -9.28
CA ASN A 112 -10.17 -7.04 -9.64
C ASN A 112 -9.99 -7.86 -10.93
N ALA A 113 -10.45 -9.08 -10.96
CA ALA A 113 -10.31 -9.95 -12.12
C ALA A 113 -11.32 -9.62 -13.24
N THR A 114 -12.48 -9.05 -12.89
CA THR A 114 -13.66 -8.92 -13.78
C THR A 114 -13.64 -7.74 -14.73
N THR A 115 -12.96 -6.62 -14.41
CA THR A 115 -13.01 -5.39 -15.22
C THR A 115 -11.62 -4.90 -15.62
N PRO A 116 -11.45 -4.33 -16.82
CA PRO A 116 -10.18 -3.71 -17.23
C PRO A 116 -9.82 -2.51 -16.36
N TYR A 117 -8.51 -2.26 -16.23
CA TYR A 117 -7.97 -1.00 -15.71
C TYR A 117 -7.35 -0.21 -16.85
N ILE A 118 -7.59 1.08 -16.86
CA ILE A 118 -7.01 2.03 -17.81
C ILE A 118 -6.32 3.10 -16.98
N LEU A 119 -5.00 3.21 -17.09
CA LEU A 119 -4.25 4.12 -16.22
C LEU A 119 -2.93 4.60 -16.82
N ASN A 120 -2.41 5.68 -16.27
CA ASN A 120 -1.07 6.16 -16.55
C ASN A 120 -0.49 6.92 -15.36
N PHE A 121 0.83 7.04 -15.38
CA PHE A 121 1.61 7.89 -14.49
C PHE A 121 2.12 9.11 -15.24
N ILE A 122 2.01 10.28 -14.63
CA ILE A 122 2.35 11.57 -15.23
C ILE A 122 3.37 12.28 -14.34
N ASP A 123 4.50 12.67 -14.92
CA ASP A 123 5.50 13.53 -14.28
C ASP A 123 5.27 14.98 -14.68
N LEU A 124 4.56 15.73 -13.85
CA LEU A 124 4.24 17.15 -14.05
C LEU A 124 5.48 18.05 -14.00
N SER A 125 6.60 17.58 -13.44
CA SER A 125 7.86 18.34 -13.46
C SER A 125 8.44 18.45 -14.88
N ARG A 126 8.16 17.44 -15.71
CA ARG A 126 8.59 17.36 -17.12
C ARG A 126 7.58 17.95 -18.08
N THR A 127 6.31 17.72 -17.80
CA THR A 127 5.22 18.06 -18.74
C THR A 127 4.62 19.44 -18.49
N GLY A 128 4.78 19.99 -17.27
CA GLY A 128 3.92 21.07 -16.79
C GLY A 128 2.48 20.61 -16.56
N PRO A 129 1.50 21.52 -16.56
CA PRO A 129 0.08 21.15 -16.43
C PRO A 129 -0.35 20.19 -17.54
N MET A 130 -1.10 19.12 -17.16
CA MET A 130 -1.54 18.08 -18.10
C MET A 130 -3.05 18.08 -18.25
N VAL A 131 -3.49 17.93 -19.51
CA VAL A 131 -4.88 17.75 -19.84
C VAL A 131 -5.18 16.26 -20.00
N VAL A 132 -6.20 15.82 -19.28
CA VAL A 132 -6.86 14.53 -19.45
C VAL A 132 -8.19 14.81 -20.14
N GLU A 133 -8.30 14.48 -21.41
CA GLU A 133 -9.53 14.68 -22.19
C GLU A 133 -10.25 13.33 -22.33
N LEU A 134 -11.42 13.25 -21.68
CA LEU A 134 -12.27 12.06 -21.74
C LEU A 134 -13.38 12.27 -22.77
N PRO A 135 -13.68 11.28 -23.60
CA PRO A 135 -14.87 11.28 -24.43
C PRO A 135 -16.13 11.11 -23.57
N PRO A 136 -17.32 11.48 -24.07
CA PRO A 136 -18.59 11.13 -23.44
C PRO A 136 -18.74 9.61 -23.33
N GLY A 137 -19.24 9.15 -22.18
CA GLY A 137 -19.50 7.74 -21.91
C GLY A 137 -19.38 7.36 -20.45
N PRO A 138 -19.94 6.21 -20.06
CA PRO A 138 -19.93 5.76 -18.68
C PRO A 138 -18.51 5.31 -18.26
N THR A 139 -17.84 6.19 -17.53
CA THR A 139 -16.53 5.95 -16.93
C THR A 139 -16.56 6.21 -15.44
N ALA A 140 -15.66 5.57 -14.68
CA ALA A 140 -15.48 5.81 -13.26
C ALA A 140 -13.99 5.76 -12.91
N GLY A 141 -13.47 6.81 -12.30
CA GLY A 141 -12.07 6.88 -11.92
C GLY A 141 -11.67 8.21 -11.29
N GLY A 142 -10.37 8.46 -11.25
CA GLY A 142 -9.85 9.68 -10.65
C GLY A 142 -8.37 9.91 -10.94
N VAL A 143 -7.88 10.97 -10.36
CA VAL A 143 -6.47 11.35 -10.32
C VAL A 143 -6.01 11.28 -8.87
N CYS A 144 -4.89 10.60 -8.62
CA CYS A 144 -4.27 10.50 -7.32
C CYS A 144 -2.84 11.06 -7.37
N ASP A 145 -2.38 11.63 -6.26
CA ASP A 145 -0.96 11.91 -6.08
C ASP A 145 -0.16 10.63 -5.73
N PHE A 146 1.15 10.73 -5.58
CA PHE A 146 1.97 9.56 -5.27
C PHE A 146 1.92 9.12 -3.80
N TRP A 147 1.33 9.90 -2.90
CA TRP A 147 0.87 9.39 -1.61
C TRP A 147 -0.44 8.58 -1.73
N GLN A 148 -0.95 8.42 -2.96
CA GLN A 148 -2.20 7.75 -3.29
C GLN A 148 -3.44 8.44 -2.70
N ARG A 149 -3.35 9.76 -2.49
CA ARG A 149 -4.46 10.61 -2.09
C ARG A 149 -5.26 11.04 -3.32
N GLU A 150 -6.56 11.06 -3.21
CA GLU A 150 -7.43 11.54 -4.28
C GLU A 150 -7.22 13.05 -4.52
N ILE A 151 -6.93 13.44 -5.76
CA ILE A 151 -6.86 14.83 -6.22
C ILE A 151 -8.18 15.26 -6.86
N GLY A 152 -8.83 14.35 -7.55
CA GLY A 152 -10.12 14.59 -8.18
C GLY A 152 -10.72 13.35 -8.81
N ILE A 153 -12.03 13.36 -8.94
CA ILE A 153 -12.83 12.30 -9.53
C ILE A 153 -13.13 12.64 -11.00
N ILE A 154 -13.17 11.64 -11.87
CA ILE A 154 -13.54 11.75 -13.29
C ILE A 154 -14.62 10.73 -13.64
N GLY A 155 -15.40 11.00 -14.68
CA GLY A 155 -16.49 10.14 -15.14
C GLY A 155 -17.80 10.38 -14.39
N GLU A 156 -18.66 9.35 -14.28
CA GLU A 156 -20.03 9.49 -13.78
C GLU A 156 -20.14 10.13 -12.37
N MET A 157 -19.16 9.88 -11.53
CA MET A 157 -19.10 10.45 -10.18
C MET A 157 -18.32 11.77 -10.12
N GLY A 158 -17.67 12.16 -11.22
CA GLY A 158 -16.88 13.37 -11.33
C GLY A 158 -17.70 14.59 -11.76
N PRO A 159 -17.07 15.76 -11.86
CA PRO A 159 -17.73 16.99 -12.28
C PRO A 159 -18.22 16.93 -13.75
N ASP A 160 -17.69 16.05 -14.57
CA ASP A 160 -18.09 15.79 -15.94
C ASP A 160 -19.35 14.90 -16.07
N GLN A 161 -19.77 14.23 -15.00
CA GLN A 161 -20.98 13.40 -14.91
C GLN A 161 -21.12 12.40 -16.09
N GLY A 162 -19.99 11.87 -16.58
CA GLY A 162 -19.95 10.96 -17.71
C GLY A 162 -20.20 11.61 -19.08
N ASN A 163 -20.34 12.94 -19.14
CA ASN A 163 -20.48 13.67 -20.40
C ASN A 163 -19.13 13.90 -21.10
N GLY A 164 -18.04 13.41 -20.49
CA GLY A 164 -16.69 13.69 -20.94
C GLY A 164 -16.26 15.12 -20.65
N GLY A 165 -15.04 15.45 -21.02
CA GLY A 165 -14.52 16.81 -20.81
C GLY A 165 -13.01 16.84 -20.65
N LYS A 166 -12.50 18.03 -20.39
CA LYS A 166 -11.08 18.29 -20.23
C LYS A 166 -10.75 18.54 -18.76
N HIS A 167 -10.03 17.63 -18.16
CA HIS A 167 -9.55 17.75 -16.79
C HIS A 167 -8.11 18.26 -16.82
N LEU A 168 -7.85 19.41 -16.19
CA LEU A 168 -6.52 20.02 -16.15
C LEU A 168 -5.86 19.75 -14.79
N VAL A 169 -4.82 18.94 -14.80
CA VAL A 169 -4.01 18.66 -13.60
C VAL A 169 -2.87 19.67 -13.51
N VAL A 170 -2.88 20.47 -12.46
CA VAL A 170 -1.93 21.58 -12.23
C VAL A 170 -0.90 21.14 -11.20
N PRO A 171 0.42 21.26 -11.50
CA PRO A 171 1.47 20.90 -10.56
C PRO A 171 1.54 21.84 -9.36
N PRO A 172 2.16 21.41 -8.24
CA PRO A 172 2.37 22.26 -7.08
C PRO A 172 3.17 23.53 -7.42
N GLY A 173 2.81 24.63 -6.74
CA GLY A 173 3.50 25.92 -6.92
C GLY A 173 3.19 26.66 -8.22
N ARG A 174 2.22 26.17 -9.01
CA ARG A 174 1.70 26.87 -10.19
C ARG A 174 0.24 27.25 -10.00
N GLU A 175 -0.11 28.42 -10.49
CA GLU A 175 -1.50 28.82 -10.63
C GLU A 175 -2.14 28.15 -11.85
N ALA A 176 -3.42 27.82 -11.74
CA ALA A 176 -4.17 27.33 -12.88
C ALA A 176 -4.31 28.48 -13.90
N PRO A 177 -4.21 28.19 -15.21
CA PRO A 177 -4.54 29.18 -16.25
C PRO A 177 -5.98 29.67 -16.08
N ASP A 178 -6.22 30.95 -16.29
CA ASP A 178 -7.57 31.54 -16.36
C ASP A 178 -8.24 31.12 -17.69
N VAL A 179 -8.86 29.94 -17.68
CA VAL A 179 -9.48 29.32 -18.88
C VAL A 179 -10.82 28.70 -18.54
N SER A 180 -11.77 28.86 -19.45
CA SER A 180 -13.05 28.17 -19.40
C SER A 180 -12.98 26.80 -20.09
N GLY A 181 -13.86 25.89 -19.75
CA GLY A 181 -14.01 24.57 -20.39
C GLY A 181 -13.06 23.50 -19.87
N TYR A 182 -12.43 23.73 -18.70
CA TYR A 182 -11.61 22.75 -18.00
C TYR A 182 -12.11 22.54 -16.57
N PHE A 183 -12.08 21.28 -16.13
CA PHE A 183 -12.20 20.92 -14.72
C PHE A 183 -10.80 20.95 -14.09
N ILE A 184 -10.55 21.90 -13.19
CA ILE A 184 -9.21 22.14 -12.62
C ILE A 184 -8.99 21.23 -11.43
N MET A 185 -7.83 20.54 -11.40
CA MET A 185 -7.37 19.69 -10.31
C MET A 185 -5.98 20.15 -9.90
N HIS A 186 -5.79 20.50 -8.61
CA HIS A 186 -4.50 20.92 -8.07
C HIS A 186 -3.80 19.74 -7.39
N SER A 187 -2.62 19.38 -7.88
CA SER A 187 -1.77 18.39 -7.21
C SER A 187 -0.85 19.04 -6.19
N THR A 188 -0.60 18.35 -5.07
CA THR A 188 0.43 18.70 -4.10
C THR A 188 1.77 18.05 -4.44
N MET A 189 1.80 17.13 -5.42
CA MET A 189 2.98 16.40 -5.85
C MET A 189 3.25 16.59 -7.35
N MET A 190 4.51 16.41 -7.76
CA MET A 190 4.90 16.48 -9.17
C MET A 190 4.50 15.23 -9.93
N ASN A 191 4.46 14.08 -9.27
CA ASN A 191 4.02 12.84 -9.89
C ASN A 191 2.58 12.53 -9.50
N VAL A 192 1.76 12.16 -10.50
CA VAL A 192 0.37 11.79 -10.31
C VAL A 192 0.03 10.53 -11.12
N MET A 193 -0.96 9.79 -10.67
CA MET A 193 -1.56 8.69 -11.39
C MET A 193 -2.96 9.07 -11.80
N ILE A 194 -3.30 8.87 -13.08
CA ILE A 194 -4.67 8.84 -13.55
C ILE A 194 -5.10 7.40 -13.74
N GLY A 195 -6.27 7.05 -13.23
CA GLY A 195 -6.83 5.71 -13.43
C GLY A 195 -8.34 5.75 -13.54
N PHE A 196 -8.88 5.00 -14.48
CA PHE A 196 -10.33 4.89 -14.67
C PHE A 196 -10.71 3.53 -15.25
N ARG A 197 -12.00 3.27 -15.28
CA ARG A 197 -12.63 2.10 -15.91
C ARG A 197 -13.67 2.55 -16.91
N SER A 198 -13.78 1.85 -18.02
CA SER A 198 -14.95 1.88 -18.86
C SER A 198 -16.03 1.00 -18.21
N LEU A 199 -17.22 1.54 -18.02
CA LEU A 199 -18.36 0.81 -17.49
C LEU A 199 -19.25 0.24 -18.62
N ILE A 200 -18.82 0.39 -19.89
CA ILE A 200 -19.50 -0.16 -21.06
C ILE A 200 -19.30 -1.68 -21.09
N PRO A 201 -20.40 -2.48 -21.08
CA PRO A 201 -20.29 -3.93 -21.11
C PRO A 201 -19.80 -4.49 -22.46
N ASP A 202 -20.11 -3.80 -23.56
CA ASP A 202 -19.71 -4.15 -24.92
C ASP A 202 -18.21 -3.90 -25.12
N PRO A 203 -17.38 -4.91 -25.42
CA PRO A 203 -15.94 -4.75 -25.55
C PRO A 203 -15.50 -3.81 -26.66
N GLU A 204 -16.19 -3.83 -27.82
CA GLU A 204 -15.86 -2.97 -28.97
C GLU A 204 -16.15 -1.50 -28.66
N LYS A 205 -17.29 -1.23 -28.04
CA LYS A 205 -17.66 0.13 -27.62
C LYS A 205 -16.76 0.62 -26.49
N SER A 206 -16.42 -0.26 -25.54
CA SER A 206 -15.44 0.04 -24.48
C SER A 206 -14.08 0.39 -25.08
N LYS A 207 -13.61 -0.40 -26.05
CA LYS A 207 -12.36 -0.11 -26.76
C LYS A 207 -12.42 1.23 -27.48
N ALA A 208 -13.50 1.53 -28.20
CA ALA A 208 -13.66 2.79 -28.91
C ALA A 208 -13.62 4.00 -27.97
N LEU A 209 -14.21 3.89 -26.77
CA LEU A 209 -14.11 4.91 -25.74
C LEU A 209 -12.66 5.09 -25.28
N ILE A 210 -11.94 4.00 -25.00
CA ILE A 210 -10.54 4.03 -24.56
C ILE A 210 -9.64 4.67 -25.63
N ASP A 211 -9.81 4.30 -26.90
CA ASP A 211 -9.03 4.84 -28.02
C ASP A 211 -9.26 6.34 -28.26
N ALA A 212 -10.36 6.88 -27.77
CA ALA A 212 -10.72 8.30 -27.89
C ALA A 212 -10.17 9.18 -26.74
N VAL A 213 -9.60 8.59 -25.68
CA VAL A 213 -8.97 9.32 -24.57
C VAL A 213 -7.71 10.03 -25.05
N LYS A 214 -7.49 11.27 -24.61
CA LYS A 214 -6.27 12.02 -24.93
C LYS A 214 -5.59 12.53 -23.67
N LEU A 215 -4.28 12.36 -23.63
CA LEU A 215 -3.38 12.89 -22.61
C LEU A 215 -2.34 13.79 -23.29
N TYR A 216 -2.32 15.06 -22.93
CA TYR A 216 -1.37 16.01 -23.52
C TYR A 216 -1.02 17.16 -22.58
N PRO A 217 0.21 17.73 -22.66
CA PRO A 217 0.58 18.93 -21.94
C PRO A 217 -0.33 20.11 -22.34
N TYR A 218 -0.73 20.92 -21.38
CA TYR A 218 -1.61 22.07 -21.61
C TYR A 218 -1.06 23.07 -22.64
N ASP A 219 0.26 23.27 -22.66
CA ASP A 219 0.94 24.14 -23.63
C ASP A 219 0.88 23.62 -25.08
N LYS A 220 0.57 22.34 -25.26
CA LYS A 220 0.38 21.68 -26.57
C LYS A 220 -1.09 21.46 -26.94
N ARG A 221 -2.03 22.09 -26.24
CA ARG A 221 -3.49 21.87 -26.44
C ARG A 221 -4.01 22.20 -27.83
N ASP A 222 -3.32 23.06 -28.56
CA ASP A 222 -3.72 23.45 -29.94
C ASP A 222 -3.31 22.39 -30.99
N ILE A 223 -2.25 21.61 -30.68
CA ILE A 223 -1.76 20.49 -31.51
C ILE A 223 -1.38 19.34 -30.58
N PRO A 224 -2.37 18.64 -29.99
CA PRO A 224 -2.09 17.55 -29.04
C PRO A 224 -1.43 16.37 -29.74
N SER A 225 -0.44 15.78 -29.08
CA SER A 225 0.15 14.51 -29.52
C SER A 225 -0.88 13.38 -29.46
N THR A 226 -0.68 12.36 -30.29
CA THR A 226 -1.49 11.14 -30.22
C THR A 226 -1.18 10.39 -28.93
N THR A 227 -2.21 10.06 -28.16
CA THR A 227 -2.12 9.16 -27.01
C THR A 227 -2.02 7.73 -27.53
N ARG A 228 -0.96 7.01 -27.17
CA ARG A 228 -0.84 5.58 -27.49
C ARG A 228 -1.57 4.78 -26.42
N VAL A 229 -2.27 3.74 -26.88
CA VAL A 229 -2.87 2.73 -26.00
C VAL A 229 -1.94 1.53 -25.95
N LEU A 230 -1.38 1.26 -24.79
CA LEU A 230 -0.42 0.18 -24.55
C LEU A 230 -1.07 -0.92 -23.71
N SER A 231 -0.52 -2.12 -23.78
CA SER A 231 -0.88 -3.26 -22.93
C SER A 231 0.38 -3.94 -22.41
N PRO A 232 0.33 -4.58 -21.23
CA PRO A 232 1.40 -5.48 -20.79
C PRO A 232 1.66 -6.63 -21.78
N ASP A 233 0.67 -7.10 -22.53
CA ASP A 233 0.78 -8.24 -23.48
C ASP A 233 1.35 -9.50 -22.84
N GLY A 234 0.98 -9.75 -21.58
CA GLY A 234 1.49 -10.88 -20.82
C GLY A 234 2.98 -10.80 -20.48
N ARG A 235 3.65 -9.68 -20.72
CA ARG A 235 5.03 -9.46 -20.29
C ARG A 235 5.11 -9.51 -18.76
N PRO A 236 6.11 -10.18 -18.17
CA PRO A 236 6.32 -10.16 -16.73
C PRO A 236 6.59 -8.74 -16.23
N TRP A 237 5.86 -8.32 -15.24
CA TRP A 237 6.03 -7.04 -14.56
C TRP A 237 5.56 -7.14 -13.11
N SER A 238 5.92 -6.18 -12.27
CA SER A 238 5.53 -6.18 -10.86
C SER A 238 5.31 -4.76 -10.35
N GLY A 239 4.11 -4.48 -9.87
CA GLY A 239 3.77 -3.26 -9.11
C GLY A 239 4.06 -3.38 -7.62
N MET A 240 4.68 -4.48 -7.15
CA MET A 240 5.09 -4.64 -5.76
C MET A 240 6.17 -3.63 -5.40
N GLN A 241 6.17 -3.20 -4.14
CA GLN A 241 7.28 -2.43 -3.59
C GLN A 241 8.58 -3.24 -3.70
N PRO A 242 9.68 -2.64 -4.13
CA PRO A 242 10.97 -3.32 -4.19
C PRO A 242 11.46 -3.67 -2.77
N ARG A 243 12.24 -4.74 -2.65
CA ARG A 243 12.75 -5.25 -1.37
C ARG A 243 14.19 -4.83 -1.12
N GLY A 244 14.60 -4.87 0.14
CA GLY A 244 15.96 -4.59 0.57
C GLY A 244 16.43 -3.19 0.20
N LEU A 245 17.68 -3.07 -0.25
CA LEU A 245 18.28 -1.77 -0.59
C LEU A 245 17.54 -1.06 -1.74
N ARG A 246 16.96 -1.81 -2.69
CA ARG A 246 16.22 -1.23 -3.82
C ARG A 246 15.00 -0.42 -3.41
N TYR A 247 14.41 -0.69 -2.25
CA TYR A 247 13.35 0.13 -1.68
C TYR A 247 13.83 1.57 -1.44
N TRP A 248 15.00 1.71 -0.84
CA TRP A 248 15.60 3.00 -0.53
C TRP A 248 16.11 3.74 -1.77
N GLU A 249 16.63 3.01 -2.74
CA GLU A 249 16.99 3.57 -4.05
C GLU A 249 15.76 4.17 -4.74
N ARG A 250 14.62 3.46 -4.71
CA ARG A 250 13.36 3.94 -5.29
C ARG A 250 12.82 5.15 -4.52
N LEU A 251 12.84 5.10 -3.19
CA LEU A 251 12.45 6.22 -2.34
C LEU A 251 13.32 7.45 -2.60
N HIS A 252 14.64 7.27 -2.65
CA HIS A 252 15.55 8.37 -2.95
C HIS A 252 15.25 8.99 -4.31
N ALA A 253 15.06 8.18 -5.34
CA ALA A 253 14.81 8.66 -6.71
C ALA A 253 13.54 9.53 -6.80
N ILE A 254 12.41 9.05 -6.26
CA ILE A 254 11.16 9.82 -6.31
C ILE A 254 11.22 11.06 -5.42
N TYR A 255 11.87 10.98 -4.26
CA TYR A 255 11.99 12.10 -3.34
C TYR A 255 12.78 13.28 -3.94
N GLN A 256 13.66 13.06 -4.94
CA GLN A 256 14.39 14.15 -5.61
C GLN A 256 13.45 15.10 -6.35
N THR A 257 12.36 14.62 -6.91
CA THR A 257 11.42 15.42 -7.73
C THR A 257 10.27 16.02 -6.91
N GLU A 258 9.86 15.34 -5.84
CA GLU A 258 8.67 15.74 -5.07
C GLU A 258 8.92 16.94 -4.14
N PRO A 259 7.95 17.84 -3.94
CA PRO A 259 8.06 18.90 -2.94
C PRO A 259 8.06 18.31 -1.53
N VAL A 260 8.59 19.08 -0.58
CA VAL A 260 8.55 18.75 0.84
C VAL A 260 7.24 19.26 1.43
N GLU A 261 6.39 18.37 1.86
CA GLU A 261 5.19 18.71 2.61
C GLU A 261 5.49 18.86 4.12
N GLU A 262 4.78 19.75 4.81
CA GLU A 262 5.00 20.02 6.24
C GLU A 262 4.75 18.75 7.10
N ARG A 263 3.74 17.96 6.75
CA ARG A 263 3.42 16.69 7.44
C ARG A 263 4.55 15.65 7.40
N ASP A 264 5.47 15.75 6.43
CA ASP A 264 6.50 14.74 6.18
C ASP A 264 7.86 15.10 6.79
N ARG A 265 8.05 16.35 7.25
CA ARG A 265 9.35 16.86 7.71
C ARG A 265 9.99 16.03 8.82
N PHE A 266 9.18 15.44 9.69
CA PHE A 266 9.67 14.56 10.75
C PHE A 266 10.34 13.31 10.18
N PHE A 267 9.71 12.66 9.20
CA PHE A 267 10.29 11.49 8.55
C PHE A 267 11.51 11.85 7.68
N LEU A 268 11.51 13.03 7.08
CA LEU A 268 12.67 13.52 6.32
C LEU A 268 13.88 13.75 7.23
N ALA A 269 13.69 14.14 8.49
CA ALA A 269 14.77 14.20 9.47
C ALA A 269 15.36 12.81 9.77
N MET A 270 14.54 11.77 9.83
CA MET A 270 15.01 10.38 9.96
C MET A 270 15.80 9.95 8.72
N LEU A 271 15.27 10.19 7.52
CA LEU A 271 15.94 9.85 6.26
C LEU A 271 17.31 10.50 6.14
N ARG A 272 17.45 11.75 6.61
CA ARG A 272 18.73 12.46 6.61
C ARG A 272 19.79 11.73 7.43
N GLN A 273 19.45 11.21 8.61
CA GLN A 273 20.36 10.41 9.44
C GLN A 273 20.78 9.11 8.73
N LEU A 274 19.90 8.57 7.90
CA LEU A 274 20.14 7.35 7.11
C LEU A 274 20.92 7.63 5.80
N GLY A 275 21.31 8.88 5.53
CA GLY A 275 22.03 9.27 4.32
C GLY A 275 21.13 9.46 3.09
N ILE A 276 19.82 9.60 3.27
CA ILE A 276 18.86 9.86 2.20
C ILE A 276 18.42 11.32 2.26
N GLU A 277 18.99 12.15 1.38
CA GLU A 277 18.74 13.59 1.37
C GLU A 277 18.40 14.08 -0.04
N LYS A 278 17.50 15.06 -0.11
CA LYS A 278 17.19 15.76 -1.36
C LYS A 278 18.37 16.56 -1.86
N GLY A 279 18.67 16.48 -3.16
CA GLY A 279 19.78 17.18 -3.80
C GLY A 279 21.15 16.53 -3.56
N LYS A 280 21.21 15.39 -2.87
CA LYS A 280 22.45 14.62 -2.68
C LYS A 280 22.34 13.24 -3.34
N PRO A 281 23.46 12.69 -3.85
CA PRO A 281 23.44 11.32 -4.38
C PRO A 281 23.21 10.29 -3.27
N PHE A 282 22.50 9.19 -3.59
CA PHE A 282 22.37 8.04 -2.70
C PHE A 282 23.64 7.18 -2.82
N ALA A 283 24.53 7.27 -1.85
CA ALA A 283 25.81 6.56 -1.83
C ALA A 283 26.07 5.95 -0.44
N PRO A 284 25.25 4.98 -0.01
CA PRO A 284 25.35 4.39 1.33
C PRO A 284 26.67 3.63 1.48
N ASP A 285 27.34 3.80 2.62
CA ASP A 285 28.49 3.00 3.00
C ASP A 285 28.09 1.57 3.39
N LYS A 286 29.06 0.69 3.70
CA LYS A 286 28.80 -0.72 4.03
C LYS A 286 27.91 -0.89 5.25
N ARG A 287 28.06 -0.01 6.27
CA ARG A 287 27.22 -0.01 7.47
C ARG A 287 25.78 0.37 7.10
N GLN A 288 25.61 1.45 6.36
CA GLN A 288 24.31 1.93 5.90
C GLN A 288 23.59 0.90 5.01
N VAL A 289 24.30 0.26 4.07
CA VAL A 289 23.73 -0.81 3.22
C VAL A 289 23.16 -1.94 4.08
N LYS A 290 23.94 -2.44 5.06
CA LYS A 290 23.50 -3.50 5.97
C LYS A 290 22.26 -3.08 6.78
N LEU A 291 22.29 -1.88 7.34
CA LEU A 291 21.24 -1.35 8.20
C LEU A 291 19.95 -1.10 7.41
N LEU A 292 20.04 -0.42 6.27
CA LEU A 292 18.89 -0.12 5.41
C LEU A 292 18.24 -1.40 4.87
N THR A 293 19.04 -2.40 4.48
CA THR A 293 18.52 -3.71 4.05
C THR A 293 17.73 -4.36 5.18
N ALA A 294 18.31 -4.45 6.39
CA ALA A 294 17.65 -5.03 7.54
C ALA A 294 16.39 -4.24 7.96
N ALA A 295 16.42 -2.91 7.89
CA ALA A 295 15.26 -2.07 8.19
C ALA A 295 14.12 -2.26 7.18
N ALA A 296 14.43 -2.44 5.89
CA ALA A 296 13.41 -2.75 4.88
C ALA A 296 12.79 -4.14 5.11
N GLU A 297 13.59 -5.16 5.44
CA GLU A 297 13.12 -6.51 5.74
C GLU A 297 12.22 -6.52 7.00
N ALA A 298 12.66 -5.88 8.08
CA ALA A 298 11.87 -5.78 9.31
C ALA A 298 10.60 -4.94 9.09
N GLY A 299 10.69 -3.83 8.35
CA GLY A 299 9.56 -2.99 7.98
C GLY A 299 8.51 -3.75 7.18
N GLU A 300 8.93 -4.57 6.20
CA GLU A 300 8.02 -5.44 5.44
C GLU A 300 7.34 -6.47 6.35
N LEU A 301 8.09 -7.15 7.24
CA LEU A 301 7.52 -8.14 8.16
C LEU A 301 6.52 -7.52 9.13
N ILE A 302 6.83 -6.36 9.71
CA ILE A 302 5.92 -5.62 10.60
C ILE A 302 4.66 -5.22 9.82
N ASN A 303 4.83 -4.78 8.59
CA ASN A 303 3.68 -4.37 7.79
C ASN A 303 2.83 -5.55 7.31
N LYS A 304 3.42 -6.71 7.00
CA LYS A 304 2.68 -7.97 6.79
C LYS A 304 1.79 -8.30 8.00
N ALA A 305 2.32 -8.18 9.22
CA ALA A 305 1.53 -8.39 10.43
C ALA A 305 0.38 -7.36 10.53
N ASN A 306 0.64 -6.07 10.32
CA ASN A 306 -0.39 -5.04 10.34
C ASN A 306 -1.48 -5.23 9.25
N THR A 307 -1.10 -5.85 8.12
CA THR A 307 -1.99 -6.06 6.97
C THR A 307 -2.84 -7.30 7.13
N PHE A 308 -2.24 -8.43 7.51
CA PHE A 308 -2.89 -9.73 7.50
C PHE A 308 -3.43 -10.16 8.87
N ASP A 309 -3.01 -9.49 9.95
CA ASP A 309 -3.57 -9.62 11.30
C ASP A 309 -3.85 -8.22 11.86
N LYS A 310 -4.88 -7.59 11.31
CA LYS A 310 -5.20 -6.17 11.56
C LYS A 310 -5.59 -5.94 13.03
N ARG A 311 -4.78 -5.15 13.74
CA ARG A 311 -5.05 -4.72 15.12
C ARG A 311 -5.71 -3.34 15.21
N PHE A 312 -6.16 -2.78 14.08
CA PHE A 312 -6.85 -1.50 14.04
C PHE A 312 -8.26 -1.63 14.62
N ALA A 313 -8.69 -0.66 15.43
CA ALA A 313 -10.02 -0.67 16.01
C ALA A 313 -11.09 -0.68 14.90
N GLY A 314 -12.02 -1.63 14.99
CA GLY A 314 -13.10 -1.77 14.01
C GLY A 314 -12.71 -2.43 12.70
N SER A 315 -11.49 -2.99 12.57
CA SER A 315 -11.10 -3.75 11.37
C SER A 315 -11.94 -5.01 11.17
N ARG A 316 -12.22 -5.76 12.25
CA ARG A 316 -13.10 -6.93 12.21
C ARG A 316 -14.53 -6.50 11.90
N TYR A 317 -15.08 -6.92 10.75
CA TYR A 317 -16.39 -6.47 10.33
C TYR A 317 -17.53 -7.08 11.19
N TRP A 318 -17.51 -8.40 11.39
CA TRP A 318 -18.39 -9.10 12.34
C TRP A 318 -17.53 -9.69 13.48
N PRO A 319 -17.89 -9.46 14.74
CA PRO A 319 -17.09 -9.96 15.87
C PRO A 319 -16.95 -11.50 15.91
N ASP A 320 -17.89 -12.21 15.31
CA ASP A 320 -18.00 -13.67 15.27
C ASP A 320 -17.57 -14.28 13.91
N ARG A 321 -16.85 -13.53 13.08
CA ARG A 321 -16.37 -13.98 11.76
C ARG A 321 -14.92 -13.53 11.52
N HIS A 322 -14.22 -14.20 10.62
CA HIS A 322 -12.83 -13.90 10.24
C HIS A 322 -12.71 -13.03 8.98
N TRP A 323 -13.65 -12.08 8.83
CA TRP A 323 -13.66 -11.08 7.78
C TRP A 323 -13.33 -9.70 8.32
N ASP A 324 -12.29 -9.10 7.77
CA ASP A 324 -11.85 -7.75 8.10
C ASP A 324 -12.24 -6.75 7.00
N LEU A 325 -12.48 -5.50 7.38
CA LEU A 325 -12.47 -4.41 6.43
C LEU A 325 -11.08 -4.33 5.79
N ALA A 326 -10.99 -4.50 4.48
CA ALA A 326 -9.71 -4.38 3.79
C ALA A 326 -9.18 -2.93 3.91
N ILE A 327 -10.07 -1.94 3.72
CA ILE A 327 -9.76 -0.52 3.84
C ILE A 327 -10.05 -0.03 5.25
N VAL A 328 -9.00 0.23 6.02
CA VAL A 328 -9.10 0.76 7.40
C VAL A 328 -8.91 2.26 7.50
N LEU A 329 -8.45 2.93 6.44
CA LEU A 329 -8.32 4.38 6.35
C LEU A 329 -9.68 5.07 6.54
N SER A 330 -9.71 6.18 7.27
CA SER A 330 -10.92 6.96 7.49
C SER A 330 -11.30 7.76 6.26
N HIS A 331 -10.32 8.43 5.64
CA HIS A 331 -10.51 9.31 4.49
C HIS A 331 -9.38 9.16 3.45
N SER A 332 -9.65 9.53 2.20
CA SER A 332 -8.65 9.56 1.13
C SER A 332 -7.48 10.52 1.42
N SER A 333 -7.69 11.53 2.26
CA SER A 333 -6.64 12.41 2.78
C SER A 333 -5.66 11.72 3.72
N GLN A 334 -5.97 10.50 4.19
CA GLN A 334 -5.15 9.70 5.13
C GLN A 334 -4.94 10.43 6.47
N ARG A 335 -5.99 11.12 6.93
CA ARG A 335 -6.00 11.88 8.18
C ARG A 335 -7.23 11.54 8.99
N ALA A 336 -7.01 11.19 10.24
CA ALA A 336 -8.02 11.21 11.28
C ALA A 336 -8.08 12.61 11.93
N ASP A 337 -9.02 12.83 12.85
CA ASP A 337 -9.21 14.12 13.49
C ASP A 337 -7.95 14.67 14.19
N ASN A 338 -7.13 13.79 14.77
CA ASN A 338 -6.03 14.18 15.65
C ASN A 338 -4.66 13.63 15.24
N TYR A 339 -4.58 12.82 14.16
CA TYR A 339 -3.34 12.20 13.71
C TYR A 339 -3.38 11.83 12.21
N ASP A 340 -2.20 11.67 11.61
CA ASP A 340 -2.07 11.09 10.28
C ASP A 340 -2.08 9.57 10.38
N GLU A 341 -2.94 8.91 9.60
CA GLU A 341 -3.17 7.45 9.60
C GLU A 341 -2.02 6.70 8.90
N TYR A 342 -0.78 6.84 9.41
CA TYR A 342 0.38 6.31 8.69
C TYR A 342 0.51 4.79 8.76
N LEU A 343 0.06 4.12 9.82
CA LEU A 343 0.08 2.65 9.92
C LEU A 343 -1.08 2.04 9.12
N GLU A 344 -2.25 2.66 9.17
CA GLU A 344 -3.44 2.26 8.41
C GLU A 344 -3.15 2.35 6.90
N ARG A 345 -2.53 3.45 6.45
CA ARG A 345 -2.15 3.59 5.04
C ARG A 345 -1.04 2.62 4.65
N ALA A 346 -0.06 2.36 5.53
CA ALA A 346 0.98 1.37 5.28
C ALA A 346 0.37 -0.03 5.09
N ALA A 347 -0.59 -0.42 5.93
CA ALA A 347 -1.30 -1.69 5.81
C ALA A 347 -2.10 -1.78 4.51
N TRP A 348 -2.89 -0.74 4.18
CA TRP A 348 -3.69 -0.75 2.96
C TRP A 348 -2.84 -0.74 1.69
N PHE A 349 -1.86 0.17 1.58
CA PHE A 349 -1.04 0.28 0.37
C PHE A 349 0.08 -0.78 0.27
N TYR A 350 0.21 -1.64 1.26
CA TYR A 350 1.00 -2.86 1.12
C TYR A 350 0.27 -3.91 0.28
N GLU A 351 -1.00 -4.11 0.54
CA GLU A 351 -1.80 -5.13 -0.14
C GLU A 351 -2.56 -4.61 -1.37
N ALA A 352 -2.78 -3.30 -1.48
CA ALA A 352 -3.59 -2.70 -2.53
C ALA A 352 -3.03 -1.38 -3.04
N VAL A 353 -3.70 -0.78 -4.00
CA VAL A 353 -3.36 0.52 -4.58
C VAL A 353 -4.61 1.37 -4.67
N THR A 354 -4.41 2.68 -4.59
CA THR A 354 -5.43 3.74 -4.63
C THR A 354 -6.42 3.69 -3.46
N PHE A 355 -6.92 4.84 -3.12
CA PHE A 355 -8.07 4.98 -2.24
C PHE A 355 -8.84 6.22 -2.65
N SER A 356 -10.14 6.05 -2.88
CA SER A 356 -11.09 7.13 -3.09
C SER A 356 -12.29 6.96 -2.16
N GLU A 357 -12.98 8.04 -1.87
CA GLU A 357 -14.20 7.99 -1.03
C GLU A 357 -15.26 7.04 -1.61
N ALA A 358 -15.31 6.90 -2.95
CA ALA A 358 -16.22 5.96 -3.61
C ALA A 358 -15.92 4.48 -3.31
N MET A 359 -14.67 4.14 -2.92
CA MET A 359 -14.30 2.77 -2.53
C MET A 359 -14.75 2.41 -1.10
N LYS A 360 -15.17 3.39 -0.30
CA LYS A 360 -15.68 3.21 1.06
C LYS A 360 -17.06 3.86 1.23
N SER A 361 -17.87 3.82 0.18
CA SER A 361 -19.21 4.41 0.23
C SER A 361 -20.04 3.83 1.39
N GLN A 362 -20.74 4.70 2.09
CA GLN A 362 -21.74 4.36 3.12
C GLN A 362 -23.15 4.43 2.58
N THR A 363 -23.32 4.75 1.29
CA THR A 363 -24.62 4.91 0.63
C THR A 363 -25.04 3.60 -0.03
N PRO A 364 -26.18 3.01 0.39
CA PRO A 364 -26.68 1.77 -0.21
C PRO A 364 -26.85 1.90 -1.74
N GLY A 365 -26.39 0.88 -2.44
CA GLY A 365 -26.46 0.81 -3.91
C GLY A 365 -25.40 1.60 -4.69
N LEU A 366 -24.48 2.29 -3.99
CA LEU A 366 -23.38 3.04 -4.60
C LEU A 366 -22.01 2.53 -4.11
N GLY A 367 -21.00 2.68 -4.95
CA GLY A 367 -19.62 2.34 -4.62
C GLY A 367 -19.36 0.84 -4.45
N GLN A 368 -18.44 0.49 -3.58
CA GLN A 368 -17.98 -0.88 -3.36
C GLN A 368 -17.74 -1.14 -1.86
N ALA A 369 -17.81 -2.39 -1.46
CA ALA A 369 -17.36 -2.86 -0.15
C ALA A 369 -16.35 -4.00 -0.33
N TYR A 370 -15.33 -4.03 0.54
CA TYR A 370 -14.22 -4.95 0.50
C TYR A 370 -14.05 -5.64 1.85
N LEU A 371 -14.31 -6.93 1.89
CA LEU A 371 -14.05 -7.78 3.05
C LEU A 371 -12.85 -8.69 2.73
N GLY A 372 -11.83 -8.68 3.59
CA GLY A 372 -10.64 -9.51 3.48
C GLY A 372 -10.69 -10.68 4.45
N ALA A 373 -10.48 -11.92 3.95
CA ALA A 373 -10.22 -13.08 4.78
C ALA A 373 -8.76 -13.51 4.61
N TYR A 374 -8.03 -13.52 5.70
CA TYR A 374 -6.61 -13.88 5.74
C TYR A 374 -6.39 -15.21 6.46
N THR A 375 -7.35 -15.61 7.28
CA THR A 375 -7.40 -16.86 8.02
C THR A 375 -8.70 -17.60 7.73
N ASP A 376 -8.71 -18.87 8.03
CA ASP A 376 -9.94 -19.67 8.03
C ASP A 376 -10.79 -19.44 9.30
N GLY A 377 -11.90 -20.18 9.43
CA GLY A 377 -12.81 -20.07 10.56
C GLY A 377 -12.22 -20.54 11.90
N ASP A 378 -11.11 -21.27 11.89
CA ASP A 378 -10.36 -21.70 13.08
C ASP A 378 -9.26 -20.68 13.45
N GLY A 379 -9.01 -19.69 12.60
CA GLY A 379 -7.97 -18.66 12.77
C GLY A 379 -6.61 -19.04 12.20
N ASP A 380 -6.50 -20.14 11.48
CA ASP A 380 -5.26 -20.56 10.81
C ASP A 380 -5.08 -19.81 9.48
N TRP A 381 -3.82 -19.49 9.11
CA TRP A 381 -3.51 -18.91 7.81
C TRP A 381 -3.99 -19.81 6.67
N LEU A 382 -4.58 -19.19 5.63
CA LEU A 382 -5.05 -19.91 4.46
C LEU A 382 -3.86 -20.51 3.68
N ASP A 383 -3.78 -21.84 3.65
CA ASP A 383 -2.69 -22.63 3.07
C ASP A 383 -3.10 -23.16 1.68
N GLY A 384 -2.29 -22.87 0.67
CA GLY A 384 -2.57 -23.31 -0.70
C GLY A 384 -2.48 -24.81 -0.94
N ALA A 385 -2.00 -25.61 0.02
CA ALA A 385 -1.97 -27.06 -0.06
C ALA A 385 -3.26 -27.73 0.50
N LYS A 386 -4.08 -26.96 1.24
CA LYS A 386 -5.34 -27.45 1.83
C LYS A 386 -6.54 -27.13 0.93
N ASN A 387 -7.62 -27.87 1.10
CA ASN A 387 -8.91 -27.59 0.48
C ASN A 387 -9.81 -26.80 1.43
N TYR A 388 -10.52 -25.82 0.90
CA TYR A 388 -11.41 -24.94 1.67
C TYR A 388 -12.74 -24.76 0.95
N ARG A 389 -13.77 -24.42 1.74
CA ARG A 389 -15.09 -24.04 1.27
C ARG A 389 -15.49 -22.69 1.86
N LEU A 390 -16.11 -21.84 1.04
CA LEU A 390 -16.84 -20.65 1.43
C LEU A 390 -18.31 -20.81 1.04
N HIS A 391 -19.20 -20.85 2.02
CA HIS A 391 -20.62 -20.79 1.76
C HIS A 391 -21.08 -19.33 1.63
N VAL A 392 -21.71 -19.01 0.53
CA VAL A 392 -22.31 -17.69 0.26
C VAL A 392 -23.82 -17.88 0.23
N SER A 393 -24.51 -17.38 1.26
CA SER A 393 -25.95 -17.46 1.38
C SER A 393 -26.67 -16.81 0.19
N ALA A 394 -27.90 -17.24 -0.08
CA ALA A 394 -28.70 -16.70 -1.17
C ALA A 394 -28.84 -15.18 -1.08
N ASN A 395 -28.89 -14.52 -2.23
CA ASN A 395 -29.09 -13.07 -2.36
C ASN A 395 -28.08 -12.21 -1.57
N PRO A 396 -26.75 -12.33 -1.82
CA PRO A 396 -25.79 -11.42 -1.24
C PRO A 396 -26.17 -9.96 -1.55
N PRO A 397 -26.00 -9.02 -0.60
CA PRO A 397 -26.50 -7.65 -0.72
C PRO A 397 -25.65 -6.78 -1.67
N ALA A 398 -25.64 -7.13 -2.95
CA ALA A 398 -24.93 -6.41 -4.01
C ALA A 398 -25.90 -6.05 -5.14
N LYS A 399 -26.08 -4.76 -5.41
CA LYS A 399 -26.95 -4.28 -6.48
C LYS A 399 -26.47 -4.72 -7.87
N LEU A 400 -25.17 -4.75 -8.09
CA LEU A 400 -24.57 -5.01 -9.39
C LEU A 400 -24.07 -6.46 -9.50
N PHE A 401 -23.13 -6.83 -8.66
CA PHE A 401 -22.58 -8.18 -8.55
C PHE A 401 -21.67 -8.29 -7.32
N TRP A 402 -21.31 -9.52 -6.97
CA TRP A 402 -20.28 -9.81 -5.96
C TRP A 402 -19.16 -10.68 -6.56
N SER A 403 -17.99 -10.69 -5.93
CA SER A 403 -16.89 -11.60 -6.30
C SER A 403 -16.09 -12.02 -5.07
N ALA A 404 -15.59 -13.27 -5.10
CA ALA A 404 -14.55 -13.77 -4.21
C ALA A 404 -13.27 -13.94 -5.03
N THR A 405 -12.24 -13.15 -4.72
CA THR A 405 -10.99 -13.09 -5.49
C THR A 405 -9.83 -13.55 -4.61
N VAL A 406 -9.00 -14.44 -5.14
CA VAL A 406 -7.86 -15.07 -4.45
C VAL A 406 -6.55 -14.42 -4.84
N TYR A 407 -5.75 -14.10 -3.83
CA TYR A 407 -4.44 -13.45 -3.98
C TYR A 407 -3.34 -14.24 -3.26
N ASP A 408 -2.15 -14.22 -3.83
CA ASP A 408 -0.93 -14.73 -3.22
C ASP A 408 -0.45 -13.76 -2.11
N THR A 409 -0.15 -14.24 -0.91
CA THR A 409 0.26 -13.39 0.21
C THR A 409 1.62 -12.75 0.04
N ASP A 410 2.52 -13.34 -0.74
CA ASP A 410 3.86 -12.79 -0.95
C ASP A 410 3.85 -11.64 -1.97
N THR A 411 3.09 -11.81 -3.06
CA THR A 411 2.98 -10.81 -4.12
C THR A 411 1.83 -9.83 -3.91
N ARG A 412 0.77 -10.23 -3.20
CA ARG A 412 -0.53 -9.54 -3.08
C ARG A 412 -1.22 -9.35 -4.43
N CYS A 413 -0.77 -10.03 -5.46
CA CYS A 413 -1.37 -10.05 -6.78
C CYS A 413 -2.32 -11.24 -6.92
N LEU A 414 -3.11 -11.26 -8.01
CA LEU A 414 -3.93 -12.42 -8.35
C LEU A 414 -3.07 -13.70 -8.28
N ILE A 415 -3.64 -14.76 -7.70
CA ILE A 415 -2.94 -16.05 -7.64
C ILE A 415 -2.60 -16.53 -9.06
N ASN A 416 -1.31 -16.76 -9.33
CA ASN A 416 -0.84 -17.18 -10.65
C ASN A 416 -0.89 -18.71 -10.75
N ASN A 417 -2.04 -19.25 -11.15
CA ASN A 417 -2.35 -20.67 -11.21
C ASN A 417 -2.50 -21.16 -12.65
N ASP A 418 -2.52 -22.50 -12.82
CA ASP A 418 -2.68 -23.16 -14.12
C ASP A 418 -4.08 -22.95 -14.72
N GLN A 419 -5.09 -22.72 -13.85
CA GLN A 419 -6.46 -22.39 -14.25
C GLN A 419 -6.55 -21.04 -14.96
N GLN A 420 -5.53 -20.17 -14.83
CA GLN A 420 -5.48 -18.78 -15.31
C GLN A 420 -6.69 -17.96 -14.85
N ARG A 421 -7.11 -18.20 -13.61
CA ARG A 421 -8.28 -17.61 -13.00
C ARG A 421 -8.06 -17.40 -11.50
N GLY A 422 -8.36 -16.21 -11.03
CA GLY A 422 -8.17 -15.83 -9.63
C GLY A 422 -9.47 -15.54 -8.87
N ASP A 423 -10.65 -15.71 -9.48
CA ASP A 423 -11.91 -15.36 -8.83
C ASP A 423 -13.10 -16.25 -9.22
N ARG A 424 -14.17 -16.12 -8.43
CA ARG A 424 -15.53 -16.47 -8.78
C ARG A 424 -16.47 -15.32 -8.44
N SER A 425 -17.49 -15.12 -9.26
CA SER A 425 -18.41 -13.99 -9.11
C SER A 425 -19.83 -14.37 -9.48
N SER A 426 -20.80 -13.56 -9.05
CA SER A 426 -22.20 -13.75 -9.47
C SER A 426 -22.45 -13.49 -10.96
N ARG A 427 -21.43 -13.13 -11.72
CA ARG A 427 -21.46 -13.04 -13.19
C ARG A 427 -21.07 -14.33 -13.88
N ASP A 428 -20.57 -15.30 -13.13
CA ASP A 428 -20.21 -16.63 -13.64
C ASP A 428 -21.42 -17.56 -13.66
N GLN A 429 -21.33 -18.63 -14.42
CA GLN A 429 -22.30 -19.73 -14.39
C GLN A 429 -21.98 -20.65 -13.20
N LEU A 430 -22.32 -20.17 -11.99
CA LEU A 430 -22.09 -20.93 -10.76
C LEU A 430 -23.13 -22.03 -10.57
N MET A 431 -22.70 -23.16 -10.00
CA MET A 431 -23.59 -24.18 -9.51
C MET A 431 -24.20 -23.73 -8.18
N LEU A 432 -25.49 -23.43 -8.19
CA LEU A 432 -26.24 -23.02 -7.01
C LEU A 432 -26.78 -24.25 -6.27
N ASN A 433 -26.92 -24.10 -4.97
CA ASN A 433 -27.66 -25.02 -4.12
C ASN A 433 -29.19 -24.85 -4.32
N GLU A 434 -30.01 -25.78 -3.81
CA GLU A 434 -31.47 -25.75 -3.97
C GLU A 434 -32.14 -24.50 -3.38
N ASP A 435 -31.53 -23.89 -2.35
CA ASP A 435 -31.99 -22.67 -1.69
C ASP A 435 -31.48 -21.38 -2.36
N GLY A 436 -30.73 -21.52 -3.47
CA GLY A 436 -30.13 -20.38 -4.18
C GLY A 436 -28.82 -19.88 -3.59
N SER A 437 -28.30 -20.50 -2.53
CA SER A 437 -26.94 -20.25 -2.03
C SER A 437 -25.88 -20.86 -2.95
N VAL A 438 -24.61 -20.54 -2.73
CA VAL A 438 -23.50 -21.11 -3.50
C VAL A 438 -22.33 -21.48 -2.59
N ASP A 439 -21.77 -22.66 -2.82
CA ASP A 439 -20.52 -23.07 -2.19
C ASP A 439 -19.35 -22.81 -3.17
N LEU A 440 -18.39 -22.00 -2.78
CA LEU A 440 -17.14 -21.79 -3.49
C LEU A 440 -16.05 -22.66 -2.88
N PHE A 441 -15.20 -23.20 -3.72
CA PHE A 441 -14.12 -24.10 -3.32
C PHE A 441 -12.75 -23.49 -3.67
N PHE A 442 -11.79 -23.64 -2.75
CA PHE A 442 -10.41 -23.22 -2.94
C PHE A 442 -9.51 -24.40 -2.57
N GLY A 443 -8.57 -24.73 -3.42
CA GLY A 443 -7.66 -25.84 -3.17
C GLY A 443 -6.78 -26.16 -4.37
N PRO A 444 -5.72 -26.98 -4.21
CA PRO A 444 -4.80 -27.32 -5.29
C PRO A 444 -5.44 -28.17 -6.38
N THR A 445 -6.49 -28.91 -6.04
CA THR A 445 -7.24 -29.79 -6.95
C THR A 445 -8.73 -29.48 -6.87
N THR A 446 -9.39 -29.57 -8.02
CA THR A 446 -10.83 -29.36 -8.08
C THR A 446 -11.59 -30.51 -7.41
N PRO A 447 -12.62 -30.24 -6.58
CA PRO A 447 -13.55 -31.24 -6.15
C PRO A 447 -14.40 -31.75 -7.34
N GLU A 448 -14.68 -33.04 -7.38
CA GLU A 448 -15.44 -33.66 -8.48
C GLU A 448 -16.79 -32.96 -8.68
N GLY A 449 -17.08 -32.57 -9.91
CA GLY A 449 -18.31 -31.89 -10.30
C GLY A 449 -18.51 -30.49 -9.71
N LYS A 450 -17.44 -29.81 -9.28
CA LYS A 450 -17.45 -28.44 -8.71
C LYS A 450 -16.54 -27.46 -9.45
N GLU A 451 -16.17 -27.78 -10.67
CA GLU A 451 -15.23 -27.03 -11.49
C GLU A 451 -15.63 -25.56 -11.65
N ASP A 452 -16.93 -25.29 -11.81
CA ASP A 452 -17.47 -23.94 -12.01
C ASP A 452 -17.45 -23.08 -10.75
N ASN A 453 -17.34 -23.72 -9.58
CA ASN A 453 -17.30 -23.04 -8.28
C ASN A 453 -15.91 -23.05 -7.63
N TRP A 454 -14.87 -23.51 -8.35
CA TRP A 454 -13.54 -23.72 -7.79
C TRP A 454 -12.52 -22.70 -8.29
N VAL A 455 -11.63 -22.25 -7.40
CA VAL A 455 -10.41 -21.48 -7.71
C VAL A 455 -9.20 -22.27 -7.23
N GLN A 456 -8.25 -22.52 -8.12
CA GLN A 456 -7.03 -23.25 -7.81
C GLN A 456 -6.10 -22.45 -6.92
N THR A 457 -5.68 -23.03 -5.79
CA THR A 457 -4.61 -22.54 -4.92
C THR A 457 -3.29 -23.28 -5.21
N ILE A 458 -2.17 -22.79 -4.65
CA ILE A 458 -0.83 -23.29 -5.00
C ILE A 458 -0.18 -23.87 -3.73
N PRO A 459 0.13 -25.18 -3.68
CA PRO A 459 0.86 -25.79 -2.57
C PRO A 459 2.19 -25.08 -2.28
N GLY A 460 2.51 -24.90 -1.00
CA GLY A 460 3.70 -24.20 -0.55
C GLY A 460 3.60 -22.67 -0.54
N LYS A 461 2.42 -22.12 -0.86
CA LYS A 461 2.11 -20.70 -0.76
C LYS A 461 0.90 -20.49 0.15
N HIS A 462 0.89 -19.35 0.86
CA HIS A 462 -0.30 -18.86 1.52
C HIS A 462 -1.06 -17.92 0.58
N TRP A 463 -2.35 -17.79 0.84
CA TRP A 463 -3.24 -16.94 0.05
C TRP A 463 -4.21 -16.20 0.97
N PHE A 464 -4.90 -15.22 0.42
CA PHE A 464 -6.00 -14.51 1.07
C PHE A 464 -7.10 -14.22 0.05
N SER A 465 -8.28 -13.89 0.52
CA SER A 465 -9.41 -13.59 -0.36
C SER A 465 -10.01 -12.23 -0.05
N TYR A 466 -10.38 -11.50 -1.11
CA TYR A 466 -11.33 -10.40 -0.97
C TYR A 466 -12.70 -10.83 -1.47
N PHE A 467 -13.70 -10.65 -0.60
CA PHE A 467 -15.10 -10.67 -1.00
C PHE A 467 -15.54 -9.23 -1.26
N ARG A 468 -15.95 -8.96 -2.49
CA ARG A 468 -16.37 -7.63 -2.94
C ARG A 468 -17.85 -7.60 -3.21
N LEU A 469 -18.52 -6.55 -2.72
CA LEU A 469 -19.88 -6.18 -3.07
C LEU A 469 -19.84 -4.92 -3.92
N TYR A 470 -20.39 -4.98 -5.12
CA TYR A 470 -20.48 -3.83 -6.02
C TYR A 470 -21.90 -3.24 -5.92
N GLY A 471 -21.98 -1.98 -5.43
CA GLY A 471 -23.23 -1.37 -5.00
C GLY A 471 -23.82 -2.09 -3.79
N PRO A 472 -23.12 -2.12 -2.63
CA PRO A 472 -23.60 -2.81 -1.43
C PRO A 472 -24.96 -2.25 -0.97
N LEU A 473 -25.86 -3.12 -0.52
CA LEU A 473 -27.22 -2.79 -0.09
C LEU A 473 -27.35 -2.76 1.44
N ASP A 474 -28.48 -2.28 1.95
CA ASP A 474 -28.77 -2.13 3.39
C ASP A 474 -28.36 -3.32 4.26
N PRO A 475 -28.62 -4.61 3.88
CA PRO A 475 -28.24 -5.74 4.72
C PRO A 475 -26.73 -5.91 4.95
N TYR A 476 -25.89 -5.33 4.10
CA TYR A 476 -24.46 -5.22 4.38
C TYR A 476 -24.21 -4.21 5.50
N PHE A 477 -24.76 -3.01 5.42
CA PHE A 477 -24.47 -1.90 6.34
C PHE A 477 -25.03 -2.12 7.75
N ASP A 478 -26.26 -2.64 7.85
CA ASP A 478 -26.92 -2.97 9.12
C ASP A 478 -26.46 -4.33 9.69
N LYS A 479 -25.61 -5.08 8.93
CA LYS A 479 -25.06 -6.37 9.30
C LYS A 479 -26.10 -7.48 9.49
N SER A 480 -27.30 -7.32 8.94
CA SER A 480 -28.34 -8.36 8.94
C SER A 480 -27.97 -9.54 8.02
N TRP A 481 -27.20 -9.29 6.96
CA TRP A 481 -26.54 -10.32 6.18
C TRP A 481 -25.14 -10.56 6.73
N LYS A 482 -24.76 -11.85 6.85
CA LYS A 482 -23.42 -12.28 7.25
C LYS A 482 -22.86 -13.24 6.22
N LEU A 483 -21.58 -13.08 5.89
CA LEU A 483 -20.82 -14.03 5.11
C LEU A 483 -20.21 -15.07 6.04
N ASP A 484 -20.32 -16.34 5.68
CA ASP A 484 -19.69 -17.42 6.45
C ASP A 484 -18.18 -17.36 6.32
N ASP A 485 -17.46 -17.92 7.29
CA ASP A 485 -16.02 -18.03 7.22
C ASP A 485 -15.57 -19.06 6.17
N ILE A 486 -14.39 -18.87 5.64
CA ILE A 486 -13.70 -19.86 4.83
C ILE A 486 -13.31 -21.02 5.77
N THR A 487 -13.77 -22.23 5.50
CA THR A 487 -13.53 -23.39 6.35
C THR A 487 -12.72 -24.46 5.64
N ALA A 488 -11.76 -25.06 6.34
CA ALA A 488 -11.01 -26.18 5.81
C ALA A 488 -11.92 -27.39 5.57
N VAL A 489 -11.74 -28.04 4.41
CA VAL A 489 -12.45 -29.30 4.08
C VAL A 489 -11.49 -30.43 4.35
N VAL A 490 -11.86 -31.29 5.30
CA VAL A 490 -11.11 -32.54 5.57
C VAL A 490 -11.41 -33.49 4.41
N SER A 491 -10.37 -33.91 3.68
CA SER A 491 -10.49 -34.99 2.70
C SER A 491 -10.86 -36.28 3.46
N GLU A 492 -12.04 -36.83 3.19
CA GLU A 492 -12.39 -38.17 3.64
C GLU A 492 -11.49 -39.26 3.03
#